data_b4ec716c058ec30b0078745d54f76b60
#
_entry.id   b4ec716c058ec30b0078745d54f76b60
#
_cell.length_a   1.000
_cell.length_b   1.000
_cell.length_c   1.000
_cell.angle_alpha   90.00
_cell.angle_beta   90.00
_cell.angle_gamma   90.00
#
_symmetry.space_group_name_H-M   'P 1'
#
loop_
_entity.id
_entity.type
_entity.pdbx_description
1 polymer ?
#
loop_
_entity_poly.entity_id
_entity_poly.type
_entity_poly.pdbx_seq_one_letter_code
_entity_poly.pdbx_strand_id
1 'polypeptide(L)'
;MTAKQHRIRFACAVAVATVTIGSTVWSAAAAPPAASASSTSTESQARVVHEPRIGRFLYAVNQAAATRGSISVYDIDAEHRPVKTIETVPDVDDVKGVVASAVTGRLYVAYRTRSGVGMIYCLNVYDDAVLWNRAIDPDVDRLAIHPDGQLLYVPTWEYGSADFINVLDAGTGDVVRKVHFSNRSHDTQFPVSGPLFQETKAKDGSGEYLYLIDPQSYTVRRIGPYAGILGPYAVDGMSRYVVNNVTGLWGMQVAELKSGRIVTASIAEHPAGEPGLLHGIGWRPDEREVWQASRADDPHIYVWNMRDPMAPVLAERISMKSRHGSHWVTFDIEGNYAYVAPNKSSDDPTEIFDAHTHKSLGLIGSSEDMIEIDFADGKVSRVGDQYGVGRVLRTSTQ
;
A
#
# COMPACT_ATOMS: atom_id res chain seq x y z
N MET A 1 -19.39 -6.02 59.93
CA MET A 1 -18.23 -6.92 59.78
C MET A 1 -17.26 -6.29 58.82
N THR A 2 -16.12 -5.89 59.30
CA THR A 2 -15.11 -4.98 58.74
C THR A 2 -14.16 -5.73 57.80
N ALA A 3 -14.01 -5.21 56.58
CA ALA A 3 -12.99 -5.65 55.61
C ALA A 3 -11.71 -4.83 55.73
N LYS A 4 -10.59 -5.49 56.01
CA LYS A 4 -9.27 -4.93 56.11
C LYS A 4 -8.68 -4.65 54.71
N GLN A 5 -8.30 -3.41 54.43
CA GLN A 5 -7.46 -3.01 53.33
C GLN A 5 -5.99 -3.29 53.62
N HIS A 6 -5.31 -4.07 52.79
CA HIS A 6 -3.85 -4.16 52.78
C HIS A 6 -3.29 -3.23 51.68
N ARG A 7 -2.58 -2.20 52.11
CA ARG A 7 -1.78 -1.35 51.22
C ARG A 7 -0.36 -1.94 51.14
N ILE A 8 0.05 -2.35 49.96
CA ILE A 8 1.47 -2.68 49.68
C ILE A 8 2.11 -1.42 49.09
N ARG A 9 3.14 -0.91 49.79
CA ARG A 9 3.99 0.18 49.28
C ARG A 9 5.20 -0.45 48.61
N PHE A 10 5.39 -0.13 47.32
CA PHE A 10 6.65 -0.37 46.63
C PHE A 10 7.52 0.90 46.73
N ALA A 11 8.73 0.74 47.25
CA ALA A 11 9.75 1.75 47.26
C ALA A 11 10.59 1.63 45.97
N CYS A 12 10.62 2.69 45.15
CA CYS A 12 11.57 2.81 44.06
C CYS A 12 12.90 3.31 44.56
N ALA A 13 13.96 2.51 44.40
CA ALA A 13 15.34 2.95 44.59
C ALA A 13 15.87 3.49 43.24
N VAL A 14 16.25 4.76 43.22
CA VAL A 14 16.93 5.40 42.09
C VAL A 14 18.43 5.24 42.30
N ALA A 15 19.08 4.51 41.39
CA ALA A 15 20.55 4.45 41.37
C ALA A 15 21.08 5.55 40.43
N VAL A 16 21.83 6.50 40.99
CA VAL A 16 22.55 7.53 40.23
C VAL A 16 23.93 6.98 39.92
N ALA A 17 24.23 6.80 38.64
CA ALA A 17 25.57 6.45 38.16
C ALA A 17 26.34 7.75 37.84
N THR A 18 27.40 8.01 38.57
CA THR A 18 28.33 9.12 38.34
C THR A 18 29.38 8.66 37.31
N VAL A 19 29.46 9.31 36.17
CA VAL A 19 30.52 9.10 35.17
C VAL A 19 31.66 10.09 35.46
N THR A 20 32.83 9.57 35.80
CA THR A 20 34.08 10.36 36.00
C THR A 20 34.80 10.43 34.64
N ILE A 21 34.98 11.63 34.12
CA ILE A 21 35.76 11.88 32.89
C ILE A 21 37.22 12.07 33.31
N GLY A 22 38.06 11.11 32.96
CA GLY A 22 39.52 11.20 33.11
C GLY A 22 40.16 11.89 31.91
N SER A 23 40.79 13.02 32.13
CA SER A 23 41.60 13.75 31.15
C SER A 23 43.02 13.18 31.10
N THR A 24 43.37 12.54 29.98
CA THR A 24 44.76 12.13 29.67
C THR A 24 45.47 13.20 28.88
N VAL A 25 46.51 13.75 29.44
CA VAL A 25 47.44 14.70 28.82
C VAL A 25 48.42 13.90 27.95
N TRP A 26 48.50 14.20 26.66
CA TRP A 26 49.48 13.62 25.76
C TRP A 26 50.71 14.54 25.70
N SER A 27 51.86 13.95 26.03
CA SER A 27 53.19 14.57 25.91
C SER A 27 53.68 14.43 24.45
N ALA A 28 54.15 15.54 23.88
CA ALA A 28 54.73 15.55 22.54
C ALA A 28 56.13 14.96 22.54
N ALA A 29 56.35 13.91 21.75
CA ALA A 29 57.69 13.39 21.47
C ALA A 29 58.18 13.92 20.11
N ALA A 30 59.45 14.31 20.04
CA ALA A 30 60.13 14.93 18.90
C ALA A 30 60.28 13.95 17.71
N ALA A 31 60.16 14.46 16.47
CA ALA A 31 60.30 13.73 15.25
C ALA A 31 61.78 13.44 14.86
N PRO A 32 62.07 12.27 14.27
CA PRO A 32 63.37 11.98 13.66
C PRO A 32 63.46 12.53 12.20
N PRO A 33 64.65 12.68 11.64
CA PRO A 33 64.87 13.35 10.36
C PRO A 33 64.41 12.54 9.16
N ALA A 34 64.02 13.26 8.12
CA ALA A 34 63.48 12.75 6.88
C ALA A 34 64.45 11.85 6.11
N ALA A 35 64.01 10.66 5.74
CA ALA A 35 64.62 9.80 4.74
C ALA A 35 63.98 10.10 3.38
N SER A 36 64.82 10.26 2.37
CA SER A 36 64.43 10.50 0.99
C SER A 36 63.54 9.36 0.44
N ALA A 37 62.29 9.68 0.12
CA ALA A 37 61.37 8.73 -0.46
C ALA A 37 61.53 8.70 -2.00
N SER A 38 61.87 7.54 -2.53
CA SER A 38 61.72 7.21 -3.92
C SER A 38 60.24 7.18 -4.27
N SER A 39 59.82 7.96 -5.26
CA SER A 39 58.48 7.99 -5.80
C SER A 39 58.15 6.68 -6.51
N THR A 40 57.51 5.71 -5.83
CA THR A 40 56.73 4.66 -6.47
C THR A 40 55.32 5.24 -6.72
N SER A 41 55.00 5.47 -7.98
CA SER A 41 53.65 5.80 -8.43
C SER A 41 52.71 4.63 -8.12
N THR A 42 51.99 4.72 -7.03
CA THR A 42 50.85 3.81 -6.76
C THR A 42 49.70 4.26 -7.65
N GLU A 43 49.49 3.60 -8.76
CA GLU A 43 48.25 3.70 -9.52
C GLU A 43 47.10 3.43 -8.55
N SER A 44 46.38 4.48 -8.24
CA SER A 44 45.09 4.40 -7.57
C SER A 44 44.14 3.65 -8.53
N GLN A 45 43.99 2.34 -8.36
CA GLN A 45 42.89 1.62 -8.98
C GLN A 45 41.61 2.25 -8.49
N ALA A 46 40.99 3.06 -9.33
CA ALA A 46 39.64 3.56 -9.12
C ALA A 46 38.75 2.34 -8.86
N ARG A 47 38.27 2.23 -7.64
CA ARG A 47 37.30 1.20 -7.26
C ARG A 47 36.05 1.49 -8.08
N VAL A 48 35.84 0.73 -9.16
CA VAL A 48 34.60 0.79 -9.93
C VAL A 48 33.49 0.40 -8.95
N VAL A 49 32.79 1.39 -8.42
CA VAL A 49 31.57 1.16 -7.66
C VAL A 49 30.56 0.68 -8.69
N HIS A 50 30.32 -0.62 -8.71
CA HIS A 50 29.27 -1.19 -9.54
C HIS A 50 27.97 -0.78 -8.90
N GLU A 51 27.24 0.15 -9.52
CA GLU A 51 25.87 0.42 -9.09
C GLU A 51 25.06 -0.85 -9.33
N PRO A 52 24.28 -1.30 -8.32
CA PRO A 52 23.48 -2.49 -8.47
C PRO A 52 22.50 -2.32 -9.63
N ARG A 53 22.45 -3.29 -10.53
CA ARG A 53 21.46 -3.29 -11.61
C ARG A 53 20.10 -3.56 -11.01
N ILE A 54 19.22 -2.56 -11.03
CA ILE A 54 17.85 -2.68 -10.59
C ILE A 54 17.02 -3.20 -11.78
N GLY A 55 16.26 -4.26 -11.57
CA GLY A 55 15.23 -4.74 -12.50
C GLY A 55 13.87 -4.44 -11.85
N ARG A 56 12.98 -3.76 -12.56
CA ARG A 56 11.67 -3.31 -12.10
C ARG A 56 10.58 -4.14 -12.76
N PHE A 57 9.76 -4.82 -11.98
CA PHE A 57 8.75 -5.73 -12.50
C PHE A 57 7.37 -5.45 -11.91
N LEU A 58 6.36 -5.34 -12.78
CA LEU A 58 4.97 -5.28 -12.40
C LEU A 58 4.40 -6.70 -12.33
N TYR A 59 3.93 -7.11 -11.17
CA TYR A 59 3.18 -8.34 -10.94
C TYR A 59 1.69 -8.01 -10.98
N ALA A 60 1.00 -8.48 -11.99
CA ALA A 60 -0.41 -8.23 -12.24
C ALA A 60 -1.22 -9.51 -12.07
N VAL A 61 -2.08 -9.57 -11.05
CA VAL A 61 -2.96 -10.73 -10.82
C VAL A 61 -4.09 -10.68 -11.82
N ASN A 62 -4.14 -11.65 -12.73
CA ASN A 62 -5.08 -11.66 -13.84
C ASN A 62 -6.53 -11.85 -13.38
N GLN A 63 -7.41 -11.07 -13.97
CA GLN A 63 -8.83 -11.00 -13.63
C GLN A 63 -9.73 -11.53 -14.75
N ALA A 64 -9.25 -11.51 -16.00
CA ALA A 64 -9.98 -12.05 -17.15
C ALA A 64 -10.34 -13.52 -16.95
N ALA A 65 -11.53 -13.92 -17.34
CA ALA A 65 -12.10 -15.24 -17.07
C ALA A 65 -11.17 -16.40 -17.49
N ALA A 66 -10.44 -16.25 -18.60
CA ALA A 66 -9.56 -17.30 -19.14
C ALA A 66 -8.26 -17.50 -18.33
N THR A 67 -7.80 -16.47 -17.60
CA THR A 67 -6.48 -16.46 -16.90
C THR A 67 -6.59 -16.13 -15.43
N ARG A 68 -7.79 -16.05 -14.89
CA ARG A 68 -8.10 -15.55 -13.56
C ARG A 68 -7.29 -16.26 -12.47
N GLY A 69 -6.61 -15.45 -11.66
CA GLY A 69 -5.80 -15.90 -10.55
C GLY A 69 -4.34 -16.19 -10.91
N SER A 70 -3.99 -16.39 -12.21
CA SER A 70 -2.58 -16.40 -12.62
C SER A 70 -1.96 -15.01 -12.48
N ILE A 71 -0.63 -14.91 -12.44
CA ILE A 71 0.07 -13.63 -12.33
C ILE A 71 0.89 -13.41 -13.59
N SER A 72 0.59 -12.35 -14.32
CA SER A 72 1.45 -11.87 -15.40
C SER A 72 2.52 -10.93 -14.87
N VAL A 73 3.77 -11.16 -15.26
CA VAL A 73 4.91 -10.33 -14.86
C VAL A 73 5.41 -9.55 -16.07
N TYR A 74 5.50 -8.24 -15.91
CA TYR A 74 5.95 -7.31 -16.95
C TYR A 74 7.23 -6.60 -16.53
N ASP A 75 8.17 -6.44 -17.45
CA ASP A 75 9.39 -5.64 -17.27
C ASP A 75 9.05 -4.16 -17.52
N ILE A 76 9.02 -3.37 -16.44
CA ILE A 76 8.65 -1.93 -16.50
C ILE A 76 9.66 -1.15 -17.33
N ASP A 77 10.96 -1.46 -17.22
CA ASP A 77 12.03 -0.75 -17.90
C ASP A 77 12.14 -1.12 -19.38
N ALA A 78 11.46 -2.20 -19.81
CA ALA A 78 11.36 -2.64 -21.20
C ALA A 78 9.96 -2.41 -21.79
N GLU A 79 9.38 -1.23 -21.56
CA GLU A 79 8.05 -0.82 -22.08
C GLU A 79 6.94 -1.80 -21.68
N HIS A 80 7.01 -2.32 -20.45
CA HIS A 80 6.04 -3.31 -19.92
C HIS A 80 5.97 -4.60 -20.75
N ARG A 81 7.10 -5.02 -21.33
CA ARG A 81 7.17 -6.28 -22.07
C ARG A 81 6.84 -7.45 -21.12
N PRO A 82 5.96 -8.39 -21.53
CA PRO A 82 5.70 -9.58 -20.74
C PRO A 82 6.97 -10.43 -20.58
N VAL A 83 7.24 -10.86 -19.35
CA VAL A 83 8.40 -11.68 -18.97
C VAL A 83 7.99 -13.12 -18.78
N LYS A 84 6.95 -13.35 -17.96
CA LYS A 84 6.42 -14.67 -17.64
C LYS A 84 4.98 -14.59 -17.16
N THR A 85 4.30 -15.73 -17.16
CA THR A 85 3.04 -15.93 -16.43
C THR A 85 3.28 -17.01 -15.37
N ILE A 86 2.84 -16.74 -14.15
CA ILE A 86 2.93 -17.67 -13.03
C ILE A 86 1.55 -18.27 -12.85
N GLU A 87 1.44 -19.59 -13.08
CA GLU A 87 0.25 -20.34 -12.74
C GLU A 87 0.26 -20.60 -11.23
N THR A 88 -0.81 -20.19 -10.53
CA THR A 88 -0.80 -20.22 -9.06
C THR A 88 -1.71 -21.33 -8.51
N VAL A 89 -2.91 -20.99 -8.10
CA VAL A 89 -3.86 -21.89 -7.45
C VAL A 89 -5.12 -22.05 -8.30
N PRO A 90 -5.74 -23.22 -8.31
CA PRO A 90 -7.00 -23.43 -9.01
C PRO A 90 -8.16 -22.76 -8.27
N ASP A 91 -9.32 -22.65 -8.97
CA ASP A 91 -10.61 -22.26 -8.40
C ASP A 91 -10.71 -20.80 -7.94
N VAL A 92 -9.90 -19.89 -8.51
CA VAL A 92 -10.04 -18.45 -8.27
C VAL A 92 -11.27 -17.94 -9.02
N ASP A 93 -12.21 -17.33 -8.30
CA ASP A 93 -13.38 -16.67 -8.87
C ASP A 93 -13.28 -15.14 -8.79
N ASP A 94 -12.80 -14.62 -7.68
CA ASP A 94 -12.73 -13.19 -7.40
C ASP A 94 -11.42 -12.85 -6.66
N VAL A 95 -10.51 -12.14 -7.34
CA VAL A 95 -9.28 -11.63 -6.72
C VAL A 95 -9.64 -10.43 -5.84
N LYS A 96 -9.07 -10.36 -4.65
CA LYS A 96 -9.42 -9.38 -3.62
C LYS A 96 -8.30 -8.41 -3.27
N GLY A 97 -7.06 -8.80 -3.43
CA GLY A 97 -5.94 -7.93 -3.13
C GLY A 97 -4.60 -8.63 -3.22
N VAL A 98 -3.55 -7.83 -3.38
CA VAL A 98 -2.17 -8.28 -3.47
C VAL A 98 -1.26 -7.42 -2.59
N VAL A 99 -0.35 -8.06 -1.86
CA VAL A 99 0.72 -7.38 -1.13
C VAL A 99 2.01 -8.17 -1.23
N ALA A 100 3.16 -7.50 -1.06
CA ALA A 100 4.46 -8.14 -1.06
C ALA A 100 5.36 -7.58 0.05
N SER A 101 6.38 -8.33 0.43
CA SER A 101 7.37 -7.92 1.42
C SER A 101 8.78 -8.02 0.85
N ALA A 102 9.49 -6.90 0.82
CA ALA A 102 10.91 -6.88 0.46
C ALA A 102 11.77 -7.59 1.52
N VAL A 103 11.31 -7.64 2.78
CA VAL A 103 12.04 -8.29 3.87
C VAL A 103 12.07 -9.81 3.70
N THR A 104 10.96 -10.40 3.25
CA THR A 104 10.82 -11.86 3.17
C THR A 104 10.87 -12.41 1.75
N GLY A 105 10.81 -11.55 0.71
CA GLY A 105 10.73 -11.99 -0.69
C GLY A 105 9.46 -12.78 -0.99
N ARG A 106 8.36 -12.43 -0.36
CA ARG A 106 7.08 -13.11 -0.50
C ARG A 106 6.02 -12.18 -1.05
N LEU A 107 5.13 -12.75 -1.85
CA LEU A 107 3.92 -12.10 -2.37
C LEU A 107 2.71 -12.87 -1.86
N TYR A 108 1.66 -12.15 -1.50
CA TYR A 108 0.42 -12.70 -0.94
C TYR A 108 -0.75 -12.20 -1.77
N VAL A 109 -1.65 -13.10 -2.12
CA VAL A 109 -2.87 -12.77 -2.85
C VAL A 109 -4.07 -13.29 -2.09
N ALA A 110 -5.02 -12.39 -1.79
CA ALA A 110 -6.32 -12.71 -1.26
C ALA A 110 -7.30 -12.95 -2.43
N TYR A 111 -8.11 -13.99 -2.33
CA TYR A 111 -9.10 -14.34 -3.35
C TYR A 111 -10.29 -15.09 -2.77
N ARG A 112 -11.37 -15.15 -3.52
CA ARG A 112 -12.51 -16.01 -3.22
C ARG A 112 -12.62 -17.12 -4.25
N THR A 113 -12.98 -18.29 -3.79
CA THR A 113 -13.27 -19.45 -4.66
C THR A 113 -14.68 -19.33 -5.26
N ARG A 114 -14.97 -20.14 -6.28
CA ARG A 114 -16.33 -20.26 -6.86
C ARG A 114 -17.37 -20.73 -5.85
N SER A 115 -16.96 -21.44 -4.79
CA SER A 115 -17.82 -21.82 -3.68
C SER A 115 -18.01 -20.71 -2.64
N GLY A 116 -17.38 -19.55 -2.82
CA GLY A 116 -17.50 -18.39 -1.93
C GLY A 116 -16.64 -18.46 -0.69
N VAL A 117 -15.58 -19.29 -0.67
CA VAL A 117 -14.63 -19.36 0.44
C VAL A 117 -13.52 -18.35 0.24
N GLY A 118 -13.26 -17.53 1.26
CA GLY A 118 -12.13 -16.61 1.30
C GLY A 118 -10.82 -17.36 1.50
N MET A 119 -9.84 -17.09 0.66
CA MET A 119 -8.54 -17.76 0.63
C MET A 119 -7.41 -16.75 0.55
N ILE A 120 -6.24 -17.12 1.06
CA ILE A 120 -4.98 -16.42 0.79
C ILE A 120 -3.94 -17.46 0.42
N TYR A 121 -3.16 -17.19 -0.62
CA TYR A 121 -1.91 -17.91 -0.88
C TYR A 121 -0.69 -17.01 -0.73
N CYS A 122 0.44 -17.62 -0.38
CA CYS A 122 1.75 -17.01 -0.30
C CYS A 122 2.64 -17.59 -1.40
N LEU A 123 3.26 -16.74 -2.18
CA LEU A 123 4.19 -17.08 -3.24
C LEU A 123 5.61 -16.62 -2.86
N ASN A 124 6.61 -17.46 -3.12
CA ASN A 124 8.02 -17.05 -3.11
C ASN A 124 8.35 -16.38 -4.46
N VAL A 125 8.78 -15.11 -4.45
CA VAL A 125 9.03 -14.34 -5.68
C VAL A 125 10.31 -14.75 -6.42
N TYR A 126 11.18 -15.57 -5.79
CA TYR A 126 12.45 -16.01 -6.40
C TYR A 126 12.31 -17.22 -7.30
N ASP A 127 11.40 -18.14 -6.99
CA ASP A 127 11.20 -19.40 -7.69
C ASP A 127 9.75 -19.67 -8.09
N ASP A 128 8.85 -18.72 -7.81
CA ASP A 128 7.42 -18.75 -8.09
C ASP A 128 6.66 -19.89 -7.36
N ALA A 129 7.26 -20.47 -6.33
CA ALA A 129 6.63 -21.56 -5.58
C ALA A 129 5.53 -21.02 -4.65
N VAL A 130 4.36 -21.67 -4.67
CA VAL A 130 3.32 -21.45 -3.66
C VAL A 130 3.77 -22.10 -2.35
N LEU A 131 4.08 -21.29 -1.34
CA LEU A 131 4.56 -21.74 -0.04
C LEU A 131 3.44 -22.28 0.83
N TRP A 132 2.28 -21.63 0.80
CA TRP A 132 1.06 -22.05 1.47
C TRP A 132 -0.17 -21.44 0.79
N ASN A 133 -1.33 -22.09 0.97
CA ASN A 133 -2.64 -21.65 0.55
C ASN A 133 -3.65 -22.00 1.65
N ARG A 134 -4.35 -21.00 2.21
CA ARG A 134 -5.18 -21.15 3.41
C ARG A 134 -6.58 -20.56 3.20
N ALA A 135 -7.59 -21.30 3.69
CA ALA A 135 -8.91 -20.75 3.89
C ALA A 135 -8.91 -19.84 5.13
N ILE A 136 -9.51 -18.67 5.01
CA ILE A 136 -9.58 -17.66 6.08
C ILE A 136 -11.04 -17.43 6.47
N ASP A 137 -11.36 -17.78 7.70
CA ASP A 137 -12.71 -17.62 8.25
C ASP A 137 -12.92 -16.18 8.81
N PRO A 138 -14.06 -15.52 8.55
CA PRO A 138 -15.18 -15.98 7.73
C PRO A 138 -15.01 -15.72 6.23
N ASP A 139 -14.13 -14.81 5.82
CA ASP A 139 -13.86 -14.41 4.43
C ASP A 139 -12.64 -13.49 4.35
N VAL A 140 -12.32 -13.00 3.15
CA VAL A 140 -11.18 -12.12 2.88
C VAL A 140 -11.59 -10.92 2.03
N ASP A 141 -10.83 -9.82 2.16
CA ASP A 141 -10.88 -8.68 1.28
C ASP A 141 -9.47 -8.08 1.10
N ARG A 142 -9.33 -6.80 0.74
CA ARG A 142 -8.05 -6.14 0.43
C ARG A 142 -7.15 -6.08 1.65
N LEU A 143 -6.13 -6.91 1.63
CA LEU A 143 -5.21 -7.13 2.75
C LEU A 143 -4.06 -6.11 2.76
N ALA A 144 -3.41 -5.99 3.92
CA ALA A 144 -2.16 -5.28 4.09
C ALA A 144 -1.11 -6.14 4.79
N ILE A 145 0.16 -5.86 4.54
CA ILE A 145 1.29 -6.51 5.23
C ILE A 145 2.00 -5.51 6.12
N HIS A 146 2.34 -5.93 7.34
CA HIS A 146 3.17 -5.11 8.22
C HIS A 146 4.55 -4.86 7.57
N PRO A 147 5.13 -3.66 7.70
CA PRO A 147 6.41 -3.32 7.05
C PRO A 147 7.58 -4.26 7.35
N ASP A 148 7.57 -4.96 8.50
CA ASP A 148 8.58 -5.98 8.85
C ASP A 148 8.36 -7.34 8.16
N GLY A 149 7.25 -7.51 7.44
CA GLY A 149 6.91 -8.73 6.72
C GLY A 149 6.43 -9.91 7.58
N GLN A 150 6.13 -9.69 8.88
CA GLN A 150 5.77 -10.77 9.80
C GLN A 150 4.26 -11.02 9.91
N LEU A 151 3.44 -9.98 9.72
CA LEU A 151 2.00 -10.06 9.95
C LEU A 151 1.22 -9.57 8.72
N LEU A 152 0.15 -10.29 8.37
CA LEU A 152 -0.87 -9.86 7.43
C LEU A 152 -2.10 -9.39 8.19
N TYR A 153 -2.72 -8.31 7.72
CA TYR A 153 -3.98 -7.78 8.22
C TYR A 153 -5.04 -7.99 7.13
N VAL A 154 -6.06 -8.76 7.45
CA VAL A 154 -7.00 -9.29 6.48
C VAL A 154 -8.44 -8.94 6.88
N PRO A 155 -9.10 -8.06 6.12
CA PRO A 155 -10.52 -7.76 6.32
C PRO A 155 -11.38 -8.99 6.03
N THR A 156 -12.60 -8.96 6.55
CA THR A 156 -13.54 -10.09 6.50
C THR A 156 -14.67 -9.91 5.48
N TRP A 157 -14.42 -9.10 4.45
CA TRP A 157 -15.32 -8.83 3.32
C TRP A 157 -16.41 -7.79 3.56
N GLU A 158 -16.59 -6.90 2.59
CA GLU A 158 -17.54 -5.78 2.62
C GLU A 158 -19.03 -6.18 2.71
N TYR A 159 -19.39 -7.42 2.37
CA TYR A 159 -20.74 -7.96 2.49
C TYR A 159 -20.89 -8.92 3.69
N GLY A 160 -19.82 -9.13 4.44
CA GLY A 160 -19.84 -9.97 5.65
C GLY A 160 -20.54 -9.31 6.83
N SER A 161 -20.56 -10.02 7.96
CA SER A 161 -21.13 -9.56 9.23
C SER A 161 -20.15 -9.62 10.39
N ALA A 162 -18.91 -10.04 10.16
CA ALA A 162 -17.88 -10.08 11.19
C ALA A 162 -17.45 -8.66 11.57
N ASP A 163 -17.30 -8.42 12.86
CA ASP A 163 -16.92 -7.12 13.45
C ASP A 163 -15.43 -7.00 13.75
N PHE A 164 -14.61 -7.75 13.02
CA PHE A 164 -13.16 -7.82 13.20
C PHE A 164 -12.43 -7.94 11.86
N ILE A 165 -11.13 -7.69 11.91
CA ILE A 165 -10.17 -8.17 10.91
C ILE A 165 -9.31 -9.27 11.51
N ASN A 166 -8.84 -10.19 10.66
CA ASN A 166 -7.87 -11.21 11.05
C ASN A 166 -6.44 -10.63 10.97
N VAL A 167 -5.60 -10.99 11.94
CA VAL A 167 -4.15 -10.81 11.87
C VAL A 167 -3.53 -12.19 11.75
N LEU A 168 -2.78 -12.42 10.68
CA LEU A 168 -2.16 -13.71 10.39
C LEU A 168 -0.64 -13.62 10.53
N ASP A 169 -0.03 -14.71 10.97
CA ASP A 169 1.40 -14.94 10.76
C ASP A 169 1.66 -15.06 9.25
N ALA A 170 2.47 -14.17 8.70
CA ALA A 170 2.73 -14.13 7.26
C ALA A 170 3.58 -15.32 6.76
N GLY A 171 4.29 -16.00 7.68
CA GLY A 171 5.08 -17.19 7.37
C GLY A 171 4.23 -18.45 7.16
N THR A 172 3.14 -18.61 7.93
CA THR A 172 2.32 -19.82 7.97
C THR A 172 0.90 -19.64 7.47
N GLY A 173 0.39 -18.42 7.46
CA GLY A 173 -1.02 -18.11 7.16
C GLY A 173 -1.98 -18.40 8.33
N ASP A 174 -1.47 -18.73 9.52
CA ASP A 174 -2.29 -19.01 10.69
C ASP A 174 -2.82 -17.71 11.32
N VAL A 175 -4.09 -17.68 11.72
CA VAL A 175 -4.68 -16.55 12.42
C VAL A 175 -4.11 -16.48 13.84
N VAL A 176 -3.38 -15.39 14.13
CA VAL A 176 -2.77 -15.17 15.46
C VAL A 176 -3.58 -14.22 16.33
N ARG A 177 -4.44 -13.38 15.72
CA ARG A 177 -5.27 -12.41 16.44
C ARG A 177 -6.49 -12.00 15.63
N LYS A 178 -7.52 -11.53 16.32
CA LYS A 178 -8.64 -10.77 15.74
C LYS A 178 -8.66 -9.38 16.37
N VAL A 179 -8.85 -8.34 15.56
CA VAL A 179 -8.98 -6.95 16.02
C VAL A 179 -10.40 -6.49 15.75
N HIS A 180 -11.16 -6.27 16.82
CA HIS A 180 -12.57 -5.89 16.75
C HIS A 180 -12.74 -4.38 16.61
N PHE A 181 -13.62 -3.93 15.73
CA PHE A 181 -13.96 -2.51 15.55
C PHE A 181 -15.35 -2.28 14.93
N SER A 182 -15.66 -2.85 13.77
CA SER A 182 -16.93 -2.73 13.05
C SER A 182 -17.07 -3.85 12.04
N ASN A 183 -18.30 -4.17 11.64
CA ASN A 183 -18.57 -5.19 10.63
C ASN A 183 -18.32 -4.66 9.20
N ARG A 184 -18.38 -5.57 8.21
CA ARG A 184 -18.25 -5.27 6.78
C ARG A 184 -16.92 -4.57 6.44
N SER A 185 -15.84 -5.10 7.00
CA SER A 185 -14.49 -4.61 6.74
C SER A 185 -14.09 -4.85 5.27
N HIS A 186 -13.50 -3.84 4.63
CA HIS A 186 -13.16 -3.84 3.21
C HIS A 186 -11.66 -3.55 3.00
N ASP A 187 -11.27 -2.30 2.77
CA ASP A 187 -9.89 -1.95 2.45
C ASP A 187 -9.02 -1.78 3.70
N THR A 188 -7.80 -2.33 3.62
CA THR A 188 -6.79 -2.25 4.68
C THR A 188 -5.47 -1.74 4.08
N GLN A 189 -4.84 -0.74 4.70
CA GLN A 189 -3.64 -0.12 4.15
C GLN A 189 -2.62 0.26 5.24
N PHE A 190 -1.33 -0.01 4.96
CA PHE A 190 -0.23 0.60 5.69
C PHE A 190 0.40 1.71 4.84
N PRO A 191 0.55 2.93 5.35
CA PRO A 191 1.41 3.94 4.74
C PRO A 191 2.89 3.60 4.94
N VAL A 192 3.79 4.43 4.41
CA VAL A 192 5.24 4.29 4.66
C VAL A 192 5.56 4.41 6.15
N SER A 193 4.83 5.26 6.86
CA SER A 193 4.91 5.35 8.33
C SER A 193 3.55 5.68 8.92
N GLY A 194 3.24 5.09 10.07
CA GLY A 194 2.00 5.36 10.79
C GLY A 194 1.20 4.09 11.13
N PRO A 195 -0.04 4.26 11.57
CA PRO A 195 -0.92 3.15 11.92
C PRO A 195 -1.41 2.39 10.69
N LEU A 196 -1.99 1.23 10.91
CA LEU A 196 -2.84 0.56 9.94
C LEU A 196 -4.14 1.34 9.78
N PHE A 197 -4.55 1.54 8.54
CA PHE A 197 -5.85 2.13 8.19
C PHE A 197 -6.81 1.03 7.77
N GLN A 198 -8.08 1.18 8.16
CA GLN A 198 -9.13 0.22 7.86
C GLN A 198 -10.45 0.91 7.56
N GLU A 199 -11.03 0.56 6.43
CA GLU A 199 -12.35 0.99 6.01
C GLU A 199 -13.43 -0.04 6.35
N THR A 200 -14.67 0.41 6.53
CA THR A 200 -15.86 -0.45 6.69
C THR A 200 -17.02 0.06 5.85
N LYS A 201 -17.83 -0.87 5.35
CA LYS A 201 -19.09 -0.60 4.60
C LYS A 201 -20.33 -0.71 5.49
N ALA A 202 -20.18 -0.68 6.79
CA ALA A 202 -21.30 -0.80 7.72
C ALA A 202 -22.34 0.33 7.54
N LYS A 203 -23.62 -0.01 7.63
CA LYS A 203 -24.74 0.92 7.42
C LYS A 203 -25.38 1.41 8.73
N ASP A 204 -24.72 1.19 9.86
CA ASP A 204 -25.16 1.54 11.20
C ASP A 204 -24.58 2.87 11.70
N GLY A 205 -24.03 3.69 10.79
CA GLY A 205 -23.30 4.94 11.07
C GLY A 205 -21.80 4.72 11.33
N SER A 206 -21.33 3.51 11.55
CA SER A 206 -19.89 3.25 11.72
C SER A 206 -19.11 3.31 10.40
N GLY A 207 -19.76 3.09 9.25
CA GLY A 207 -19.18 3.22 7.92
C GLY A 207 -18.85 4.66 7.50
N GLU A 208 -19.23 5.66 8.30
CA GLU A 208 -18.87 7.08 8.12
C GLU A 208 -17.53 7.43 8.79
N TYR A 209 -16.79 6.43 9.27
CA TYR A 209 -15.51 6.61 9.94
C TYR A 209 -14.44 5.73 9.31
N LEU A 210 -13.24 6.29 9.18
CA LEU A 210 -12.03 5.54 8.91
C LEU A 210 -11.40 5.13 10.25
N TYR A 211 -11.04 3.87 10.37
CA TYR A 211 -10.44 3.31 11.57
C TYR A 211 -8.93 3.25 11.44
N LEU A 212 -8.24 3.62 12.51
CA LEU A 212 -6.79 3.59 12.64
C LEU A 212 -6.44 2.62 13.76
N ILE A 213 -5.64 1.62 13.41
CA ILE A 213 -5.26 0.55 14.33
C ILE A 213 -3.76 0.67 14.58
N ASP A 214 -3.38 0.85 15.82
CA ASP A 214 -1.98 0.80 16.23
C ASP A 214 -1.48 -0.66 16.13
N PRO A 215 -0.47 -0.97 15.31
CA PRO A 215 -0.08 -2.35 15.06
C PRO A 215 0.63 -3.03 16.23
N GLN A 216 1.05 -2.29 17.26
CA GLN A 216 1.71 -2.83 18.45
C GLN A 216 0.73 -3.11 19.57
N SER A 217 -0.11 -2.11 19.89
CA SER A 217 -1.09 -2.21 20.99
C SER A 217 -2.45 -2.75 20.55
N TYR A 218 -2.73 -2.72 19.24
CA TYR A 218 -4.05 -2.99 18.64
C TYR A 218 -5.15 -2.05 19.12
N THR A 219 -4.77 -0.88 19.62
CA THR A 219 -5.72 0.16 19.99
C THR A 219 -6.36 0.72 18.73
N VAL A 220 -7.69 0.81 18.74
CA VAL A 220 -8.48 1.33 17.62
C VAL A 220 -8.94 2.74 17.93
N ARG A 221 -8.70 3.67 17.00
CA ARG A 221 -9.27 5.02 16.99
C ARG A 221 -9.93 5.28 15.65
N ARG A 222 -10.72 6.33 15.51
CA ARG A 222 -11.42 6.65 14.27
C ARG A 222 -11.33 8.13 13.93
N ILE A 223 -11.42 8.43 12.63
CA ILE A 223 -11.52 9.77 12.05
C ILE A 223 -12.82 9.86 11.29
N GLY A 224 -13.51 10.98 11.42
CA GLY A 224 -14.83 11.28 10.86
C GLY A 224 -15.69 12.04 11.86
N PRO A 225 -17.02 12.13 11.66
CA PRO A 225 -17.72 11.46 10.56
C PRO A 225 -17.46 12.13 9.21
N TYR A 226 -17.37 11.33 8.17
CA TYR A 226 -17.46 11.80 6.79
C TYR A 226 -18.92 12.00 6.38
N ALA A 227 -19.14 12.60 5.19
CA ALA A 227 -20.50 12.97 4.74
C ALA A 227 -21.38 11.76 4.37
N GLY A 228 -20.86 10.56 4.38
CA GLY A 228 -21.55 9.31 4.10
C GLY A 228 -20.65 8.11 4.27
N ILE A 229 -21.15 6.93 3.93
CA ILE A 229 -20.36 5.68 4.00
C ILE A 229 -19.15 5.81 3.09
N LEU A 230 -17.99 5.45 3.63
CA LEU A 230 -16.73 5.50 2.91
C LEU A 230 -16.70 4.49 1.78
N GLY A 231 -16.08 4.89 0.67
CA GLY A 231 -15.60 4.04 -0.39
C GLY A 231 -14.08 3.83 -0.29
N PRO A 232 -13.45 3.21 -1.31
CA PRO A 232 -12.00 3.07 -1.35
C PRO A 232 -11.30 4.39 -1.06
N TYR A 233 -10.20 4.30 -0.34
CA TYR A 233 -9.43 5.43 0.13
C TYR A 233 -7.94 5.26 -0.19
N ALA A 234 -7.17 6.33 -0.06
CA ALA A 234 -5.72 6.28 -0.10
C ALA A 234 -5.11 7.22 0.94
N VAL A 235 -4.05 6.76 1.58
CA VAL A 235 -3.31 7.52 2.61
C VAL A 235 -2.02 8.05 2.00
N ASP A 236 -1.63 9.30 2.31
CA ASP A 236 -0.31 9.78 1.94
C ASP A 236 0.79 9.01 2.69
N GLY A 237 1.99 8.94 2.09
CA GLY A 237 3.08 8.10 2.59
C GLY A 237 3.45 8.35 4.06
N MET A 238 3.23 9.55 4.56
CA MET A 238 3.61 9.97 5.92
C MET A 238 2.42 10.04 6.90
N SER A 239 1.27 9.50 6.54
CA SER A 239 0.05 9.54 7.39
C SER A 239 -0.33 10.94 7.86
N ARG A 240 -0.32 11.92 6.95
CA ARG A 240 -0.76 13.28 7.23
C ARG A 240 -2.17 13.54 6.73
N TYR A 241 -2.48 12.96 5.57
CA TYR A 241 -3.74 13.13 4.86
C TYR A 241 -4.28 11.79 4.39
N VAL A 242 -5.59 11.69 4.35
CA VAL A 242 -6.28 10.57 3.71
C VAL A 242 -7.38 11.11 2.79
N VAL A 243 -7.43 10.58 1.59
CA VAL A 243 -8.47 10.86 0.60
C VAL A 243 -9.45 9.70 0.56
N ASN A 244 -10.74 9.99 0.55
CA ASN A 244 -11.79 8.98 0.60
C ASN A 244 -12.85 9.26 -0.47
N ASN A 245 -13.27 8.22 -1.16
CA ASN A 245 -14.57 8.23 -1.81
C ASN A 245 -15.65 8.19 -0.74
N VAL A 246 -16.77 8.86 -0.99
CA VAL A 246 -17.89 8.93 -0.06
C VAL A 246 -19.18 8.69 -0.83
N THR A 247 -20.00 7.80 -0.34
CA THR A 247 -21.30 7.50 -0.96
C THR A 247 -22.16 8.77 -1.06
N GLY A 248 -22.71 9.01 -2.25
CA GLY A 248 -23.53 10.21 -2.51
C GLY A 248 -22.74 11.44 -2.94
N LEU A 249 -21.41 11.33 -3.12
CA LEU A 249 -20.56 12.44 -3.54
C LEU A 249 -19.89 12.13 -4.90
N TRP A 250 -20.09 13.00 -5.87
CA TRP A 250 -19.22 13.10 -7.03
C TRP A 250 -17.98 13.93 -6.64
N GLY A 251 -16.89 13.23 -6.30
CA GLY A 251 -15.69 13.84 -5.77
C GLY A 251 -15.08 13.03 -4.65
N MET A 252 -14.42 13.70 -3.72
CA MET A 252 -13.77 13.06 -2.58
C MET A 252 -13.83 13.93 -1.33
N GLN A 253 -13.63 13.33 -0.17
CA GLN A 253 -13.31 14.05 1.05
C GLN A 253 -11.85 13.78 1.46
N VAL A 254 -11.18 14.83 1.92
CA VAL A 254 -9.81 14.77 2.42
C VAL A 254 -9.82 15.08 3.90
N ALA A 255 -9.24 14.21 4.71
CA ALA A 255 -9.05 14.44 6.14
C ALA A 255 -7.57 14.70 6.46
N GLU A 256 -7.30 15.73 7.24
CA GLU A 256 -6.01 15.94 7.88
C GLU A 256 -5.97 15.15 9.20
N LEU A 257 -5.07 14.18 9.30
CA LEU A 257 -5.05 13.23 10.42
C LEU A 257 -4.68 13.85 11.77
N LYS A 258 -3.89 14.93 11.74
CA LYS A 258 -3.44 15.64 12.96
C LYS A 258 -4.57 16.44 13.62
N SER A 259 -5.33 17.19 12.82
CA SER A 259 -6.40 18.05 13.32
C SER A 259 -7.78 17.38 13.32
N GLY A 260 -7.98 16.33 12.52
CA GLY A 260 -9.27 15.73 12.24
C GLY A 260 -10.16 16.58 11.31
N ARG A 261 -9.62 17.66 10.73
CA ARG A 261 -10.35 18.50 9.77
C ARG A 261 -10.60 17.74 8.49
N ILE A 262 -11.85 17.81 8.01
CA ILE A 262 -12.26 17.18 6.74
C ILE A 262 -12.73 18.29 5.78
N VAL A 263 -12.29 18.21 4.53
CA VAL A 263 -12.74 19.06 3.43
C VAL A 263 -13.35 18.24 2.32
N THR A 264 -14.30 18.82 1.57
CA THR A 264 -14.96 18.19 0.43
C THR A 264 -14.48 18.84 -0.87
N ALA A 265 -14.07 18.02 -1.82
CA ALA A 265 -13.80 18.42 -3.20
C ALA A 265 -14.81 17.74 -4.12
N SER A 266 -15.53 18.55 -4.91
CA SER A 266 -16.63 18.08 -5.77
C SER A 266 -16.28 18.26 -7.24
N ILE A 267 -16.74 17.32 -8.06
CA ILE A 267 -16.70 17.37 -9.53
C ILE A 267 -17.98 18.09 -9.98
N ALA A 268 -17.85 19.28 -10.54
CA ALA A 268 -18.99 20.09 -10.96
C ALA A 268 -19.69 19.54 -12.22
N GLU A 269 -18.89 19.03 -13.16
CA GLU A 269 -19.39 18.46 -14.40
C GLU A 269 -19.14 16.93 -14.37
N HIS A 270 -20.16 16.16 -14.11
CA HIS A 270 -20.13 14.71 -14.02
C HIS A 270 -21.23 14.08 -14.86
N PRO A 271 -21.11 12.80 -15.28
CA PRO A 271 -22.18 12.09 -15.95
C PRO A 271 -23.48 12.11 -15.14
N ALA A 272 -24.62 12.08 -15.85
CA ALA A 272 -25.90 11.90 -15.20
C ALA A 272 -25.96 10.48 -14.58
N GLY A 273 -26.33 10.38 -13.32
CA GLY A 273 -26.44 9.10 -12.62
C GLY A 273 -26.31 9.27 -11.11
N GLU A 274 -26.38 8.15 -10.41
CA GLU A 274 -26.23 8.11 -8.95
C GLU A 274 -24.81 8.54 -8.55
N PRO A 275 -24.67 9.45 -7.60
CA PRO A 275 -23.40 9.73 -6.95
C PRO A 275 -22.87 8.46 -6.24
N GLY A 276 -21.57 8.21 -6.32
CA GLY A 276 -20.94 7.04 -5.67
C GLY A 276 -20.44 5.97 -6.63
N LEU A 277 -20.38 6.29 -7.91
CA LEU A 277 -19.73 5.45 -8.92
C LEU A 277 -18.19 5.58 -8.91
N LEU A 278 -17.64 6.56 -8.19
CA LEU A 278 -16.20 6.69 -7.99
C LEU A 278 -15.71 5.56 -7.08
N HIS A 279 -14.56 4.99 -7.43
CA HIS A 279 -14.05 3.80 -6.75
C HIS A 279 -12.56 3.90 -6.43
N GLY A 280 -11.68 3.15 -7.11
CA GLY A 280 -10.27 3.16 -6.80
C GLY A 280 -9.68 4.56 -6.80
N ILE A 281 -8.89 4.86 -5.82
CA ILE A 281 -8.25 6.16 -5.63
C ILE A 281 -6.81 5.94 -5.18
N GLY A 282 -5.85 6.66 -5.76
CA GLY A 282 -4.45 6.51 -5.43
C GLY A 282 -3.72 7.85 -5.39
N TRP A 283 -2.77 7.98 -4.47
CA TRP A 283 -1.80 9.06 -4.45
C TRP A 283 -0.66 8.74 -5.42
N ARG A 284 -0.34 9.69 -6.33
CA ARG A 284 0.93 9.59 -7.03
C ARG A 284 2.08 9.66 -6.01
N PRO A 285 3.15 8.84 -6.13
CA PRO A 285 4.22 8.76 -5.13
C PRO A 285 4.89 10.08 -4.73
N ASP A 286 4.87 11.11 -5.58
CA ASP A 286 5.37 12.45 -5.27
C ASP A 286 4.37 13.31 -4.47
N GLU A 287 3.20 12.76 -4.14
CA GLU A 287 2.10 13.37 -3.39
C GLU A 287 1.52 14.66 -4.02
N ARG A 288 1.79 14.92 -5.31
CA ARG A 288 1.27 16.11 -5.99
C ARG A 288 -0.10 15.92 -6.60
N GLU A 289 -0.47 14.67 -6.85
CA GLU A 289 -1.75 14.32 -7.46
C GLU A 289 -2.39 13.12 -6.78
N VAL A 290 -3.70 13.10 -6.86
CA VAL A 290 -4.55 11.94 -6.59
C VAL A 290 -5.31 11.62 -7.85
N TRP A 291 -5.30 10.34 -8.24
CA TRP A 291 -6.07 9.84 -9.36
C TRP A 291 -7.25 9.02 -8.85
N GLN A 292 -8.42 9.25 -9.39
CA GLN A 292 -9.68 8.66 -8.93
C GLN A 292 -10.39 8.00 -10.09
N ALA A 293 -10.61 6.69 -9.97
CA ALA A 293 -11.29 5.86 -10.96
C ALA A 293 -12.80 6.06 -10.91
N SER A 294 -13.46 6.01 -12.08
CA SER A 294 -14.91 6.04 -12.19
C SER A 294 -15.42 4.70 -12.69
N ARG A 295 -16.37 4.11 -11.96
CA ARG A 295 -17.11 2.90 -12.36
C ARG A 295 -18.24 3.26 -13.31
N ALA A 296 -18.89 2.22 -13.86
CA ALA A 296 -20.10 2.30 -14.67
C ALA A 296 -20.02 3.29 -15.85
N ASP A 297 -19.84 2.83 -17.03
CA ASP A 297 -19.97 3.56 -18.31
C ASP A 297 -19.42 5.01 -18.35
N ASP A 298 -18.66 5.42 -17.34
CA ASP A 298 -17.88 6.65 -17.33
C ASP A 298 -16.40 6.33 -17.61
N PRO A 299 -15.97 6.44 -18.87
CA PRO A 299 -14.61 6.05 -19.27
C PRO A 299 -13.58 7.13 -18.92
N HIS A 300 -13.61 7.62 -17.69
CA HIS A 300 -12.71 8.69 -17.26
C HIS A 300 -12.03 8.39 -15.94
N ILE A 301 -10.82 8.97 -15.81
CA ILE A 301 -10.09 9.13 -14.56
C ILE A 301 -10.10 10.61 -14.21
N TYR A 302 -10.36 10.92 -12.95
CA TYR A 302 -10.32 12.27 -12.41
C TYR A 302 -8.99 12.50 -11.70
N VAL A 303 -8.22 13.49 -12.15
CA VAL A 303 -6.92 13.84 -11.59
C VAL A 303 -7.05 15.09 -10.75
N TRP A 304 -6.67 15.01 -9.50
CA TRP A 304 -6.75 16.10 -8.53
C TRP A 304 -5.35 16.64 -8.22
N ASN A 305 -5.17 17.96 -8.31
CA ASN A 305 -3.98 18.64 -7.83
C ASN A 305 -4.03 18.72 -6.30
N MET A 306 -3.02 18.13 -5.65
CA MET A 306 -2.90 17.99 -4.21
C MET A 306 -1.78 18.83 -3.61
N ARG A 307 -1.33 19.90 -4.28
CA ARG A 307 -0.30 20.80 -3.73
C ARG A 307 -0.70 21.38 -2.37
N ASP A 308 -1.97 21.69 -2.22
CA ASP A 308 -2.63 21.90 -0.92
C ASP A 308 -3.68 20.81 -0.73
N PRO A 309 -3.40 19.76 0.06
CA PRO A 309 -4.35 18.67 0.25
C PRO A 309 -5.66 19.11 0.92
N MET A 310 -5.64 20.25 1.64
CA MET A 310 -6.84 20.79 2.27
C MET A 310 -7.63 21.78 1.38
N ALA A 311 -7.16 21.99 0.14
CA ALA A 311 -7.84 22.72 -0.92
C ALA A 311 -7.59 22.04 -2.28
N PRO A 312 -7.98 20.75 -2.45
CA PRO A 312 -7.73 20.00 -3.67
C PRO A 312 -8.52 20.60 -4.84
N VAL A 313 -7.91 20.60 -6.03
CA VAL A 313 -8.52 21.13 -7.26
C VAL A 313 -8.52 20.06 -8.34
N LEU A 314 -9.68 19.83 -8.96
CA LEU A 314 -9.74 18.96 -10.15
C LEU A 314 -8.89 19.59 -11.26
N ALA A 315 -7.80 18.90 -11.60
CA ALA A 315 -6.84 19.36 -12.60
C ALA A 315 -7.20 18.89 -14.01
N GLU A 316 -7.63 17.63 -14.12
CA GLU A 316 -7.91 17.02 -15.41
C GLU A 316 -8.92 15.88 -15.31
N ARG A 317 -9.56 15.59 -16.42
CA ARG A 317 -10.41 14.43 -16.67
C ARG A 317 -9.84 13.68 -17.86
N ILE A 318 -9.21 12.55 -17.61
CA ILE A 318 -8.51 11.74 -18.62
C ILE A 318 -9.51 10.75 -19.22
N SER A 319 -9.63 10.71 -20.55
CA SER A 319 -10.43 9.68 -21.22
C SER A 319 -9.64 8.39 -21.34
N MET A 320 -10.31 7.27 -21.03
CA MET A 320 -9.79 5.91 -21.18
C MET A 320 -10.18 5.27 -22.49
N LYS A 321 -9.43 4.25 -22.90
CA LYS A 321 -9.80 3.36 -24.02
C LYS A 321 -10.91 2.38 -23.65
N SER A 322 -10.97 1.92 -22.39
CA SER A 322 -12.09 1.16 -21.89
C SER A 322 -13.36 2.01 -21.88
N ARG A 323 -14.47 1.43 -22.36
CA ARG A 323 -15.79 2.09 -22.37
C ARG A 323 -16.65 1.76 -21.16
N HIS A 324 -16.22 0.80 -20.36
CA HIS A 324 -16.98 0.28 -19.21
C HIS A 324 -16.53 0.88 -17.88
N GLY A 325 -15.81 2.04 -17.94
CA GLY A 325 -15.24 2.67 -16.76
C GLY A 325 -14.01 1.93 -16.23
N SER A 326 -13.56 2.37 -15.07
CA SER A 326 -12.38 1.85 -14.38
C SER A 326 -12.74 1.45 -12.96
N HIS A 327 -11.91 0.60 -12.36
CA HIS A 327 -12.16 0.12 -11.00
C HIS A 327 -11.08 0.57 -10.03
N TRP A 328 -9.80 0.52 -10.44
CA TRP A 328 -8.67 0.82 -9.57
C TRP A 328 -7.58 1.62 -10.28
N VAL A 329 -6.75 2.32 -9.49
CA VAL A 329 -5.54 3.01 -9.96
C VAL A 329 -4.38 2.61 -9.06
N THR A 330 -3.30 2.10 -9.67
CA THR A 330 -2.05 1.75 -9.00
C THR A 330 -0.91 2.53 -9.67
N PHE A 331 0.05 3.02 -8.90
CA PHE A 331 1.25 3.66 -9.43
C PHE A 331 2.47 2.74 -9.29
N ASP A 332 3.45 2.91 -10.19
CA ASP A 332 4.78 2.37 -9.95
C ASP A 332 5.45 3.09 -8.76
N ILE A 333 6.50 2.49 -8.20
CA ILE A 333 7.19 3.02 -7.00
C ILE A 333 7.74 4.43 -7.25
N GLU A 334 8.22 4.69 -8.45
CA GLU A 334 8.80 6.00 -8.84
C GLU A 334 7.74 7.05 -9.20
N GLY A 335 6.48 6.65 -9.40
CA GLY A 335 5.39 7.54 -9.80
C GLY A 335 5.50 8.03 -11.25
N ASN A 336 6.15 7.25 -12.11
CA ASN A 336 6.26 7.53 -13.55
C ASN A 336 5.08 6.97 -14.33
N TYR A 337 4.51 5.86 -13.87
CA TYR A 337 3.41 5.16 -14.51
C TYR A 337 2.20 5.04 -13.59
N ALA A 338 1.02 5.20 -14.18
CA ALA A 338 -0.25 4.86 -13.55
C ALA A 338 -0.88 3.69 -14.31
N TYR A 339 -1.25 2.64 -13.59
CA TYR A 339 -1.95 1.47 -14.10
C TYR A 339 -3.41 1.58 -13.71
N VAL A 340 -4.27 1.73 -14.71
CA VAL A 340 -5.70 1.90 -14.50
C VAL A 340 -6.42 0.61 -14.86
N ALA A 341 -6.93 -0.06 -13.84
CA ALA A 341 -7.67 -1.30 -13.98
C ALA A 341 -9.03 -1.05 -14.62
N PRO A 342 -9.51 -1.95 -15.50
CA PRO A 342 -10.86 -1.89 -16.05
C PRO A 342 -11.90 -2.13 -14.96
N ASN A 343 -13.15 -1.85 -15.26
CA ASN A 343 -14.27 -2.26 -14.41
C ASN A 343 -14.23 -3.78 -14.20
N LYS A 344 -14.38 -4.22 -12.95
CA LYS A 344 -14.27 -5.63 -12.53
C LYS A 344 -15.19 -6.60 -13.27
N SER A 345 -16.29 -6.13 -13.81
CA SER A 345 -17.22 -6.92 -14.62
C SER A 345 -16.81 -7.09 -16.09
N SER A 346 -15.67 -6.50 -16.49
CA SER A 346 -15.19 -6.47 -17.88
C SER A 346 -13.86 -7.22 -18.01
N ASP A 347 -13.66 -7.90 -19.11
CA ASP A 347 -12.36 -8.48 -19.51
C ASP A 347 -11.48 -7.45 -20.27
N ASP A 348 -11.85 -6.16 -20.22
CA ASP A 348 -11.06 -5.10 -20.83
C ASP A 348 -9.62 -5.08 -20.27
N PRO A 349 -8.64 -4.69 -21.05
CA PRO A 349 -7.25 -4.61 -20.60
C PRO A 349 -7.05 -3.44 -19.62
N THR A 350 -6.05 -3.59 -18.76
CA THR A 350 -5.51 -2.51 -17.92
C THR A 350 -4.78 -1.50 -18.81
N GLU A 351 -5.06 -0.22 -18.62
CA GLU A 351 -4.42 0.86 -19.39
C GLU A 351 -3.25 1.47 -18.60
N ILE A 352 -2.12 1.66 -19.30
CA ILE A 352 -0.92 2.28 -18.75
C ILE A 352 -0.88 3.73 -19.18
N PHE A 353 -0.66 4.63 -18.22
CA PHE A 353 -0.46 6.05 -18.46
C PHE A 353 0.92 6.52 -18.00
N ASP A 354 1.49 7.46 -18.70
CA ASP A 354 2.55 8.30 -18.17
C ASP A 354 1.93 9.20 -17.08
N ALA A 355 2.37 9.04 -15.84
CA ALA A 355 1.75 9.70 -14.69
C ALA A 355 2.06 11.21 -14.60
N HIS A 356 2.97 11.73 -15.42
CA HIS A 356 3.32 13.15 -15.47
C HIS A 356 2.65 13.89 -16.63
N THR A 357 2.52 13.22 -17.78
CA THR A 357 1.92 13.80 -18.99
C THR A 357 0.48 13.39 -19.21
N HIS A 358 -0.02 12.43 -18.41
CA HIS A 358 -1.36 11.84 -18.45
C HIS A 358 -1.70 11.16 -19.79
N LYS A 359 -0.68 10.85 -20.59
CA LYS A 359 -0.88 10.19 -21.90
C LYS A 359 -0.94 8.68 -21.74
N SER A 360 -1.89 8.07 -22.44
CA SER A 360 -1.94 6.62 -22.58
C SER A 360 -0.74 6.10 -23.33
N LEU A 361 0.00 5.17 -22.74
CA LEU A 361 1.19 4.54 -23.32
C LEU A 361 0.89 3.18 -23.95
N GLY A 362 -0.09 2.45 -23.42
CA GLY A 362 -0.39 1.10 -23.91
C GLY A 362 -1.39 0.37 -23.04
N LEU A 363 -1.51 -0.91 -23.31
CA LEU A 363 -2.43 -1.82 -22.64
C LEU A 363 -1.69 -3.08 -22.23
N ILE A 364 -2.04 -3.64 -21.07
CA ILE A 364 -1.61 -4.95 -20.60
C ILE A 364 -2.83 -5.82 -20.29
N GLY A 365 -2.62 -7.06 -19.87
CA GLY A 365 -3.70 -7.97 -19.49
C GLY A 365 -4.66 -7.37 -18.46
N SER A 366 -5.91 -7.84 -18.43
CA SER A 366 -6.89 -7.39 -17.45
C SER A 366 -6.46 -7.76 -16.03
N SER A 367 -6.21 -6.75 -15.21
CA SER A 367 -5.83 -6.90 -13.79
C SER A 367 -6.31 -5.71 -12.99
N GLU A 368 -6.80 -5.97 -11.79
CA GLU A 368 -7.13 -4.94 -10.79
C GLU A 368 -6.06 -4.86 -9.70
N ASP A 369 -5.52 -6.01 -9.33
CA ASP A 369 -4.59 -6.19 -8.22
C ASP A 369 -3.17 -6.30 -8.76
N MET A 370 -2.43 -5.21 -8.68
CA MET A 370 -1.08 -5.07 -9.24
C MET A 370 -0.12 -4.54 -8.21
N ILE A 371 1.13 -4.97 -8.27
CA ILE A 371 2.19 -4.51 -7.39
C ILE A 371 3.54 -4.52 -8.12
N GLU A 372 4.34 -3.48 -7.94
CA GLU A 372 5.72 -3.47 -8.41
C GLU A 372 6.64 -4.17 -7.41
N ILE A 373 7.54 -5.00 -7.91
CA ILE A 373 8.61 -5.64 -7.14
C ILE A 373 9.93 -5.40 -7.86
N ASP A 374 10.86 -4.74 -7.17
CA ASP A 374 12.18 -4.42 -7.69
C ASP A 374 13.23 -5.39 -7.15
N PHE A 375 14.16 -5.76 -8.03
CA PHE A 375 15.29 -6.61 -7.69
C PHE A 375 16.59 -5.87 -7.90
N ALA A 376 17.48 -5.94 -6.90
CA ALA A 376 18.86 -5.50 -7.00
C ALA A 376 19.76 -6.73 -6.74
N ASP A 377 20.65 -7.02 -7.67
CA ASP A 377 21.55 -8.19 -7.60
C ASP A 377 20.83 -9.53 -7.29
N GLY A 378 19.65 -9.71 -7.91
CA GLY A 378 18.83 -10.92 -7.75
C GLY A 378 18.07 -11.03 -6.43
N LYS A 379 18.05 -9.98 -5.61
CA LYS A 379 17.29 -9.93 -4.37
C LYS A 379 16.21 -8.84 -4.45
N VAL A 380 15.05 -9.09 -3.83
CA VAL A 380 14.03 -8.06 -3.71
C VAL A 380 14.61 -6.87 -2.92
N SER A 381 14.57 -5.70 -3.51
CA SER A 381 15.08 -4.46 -2.93
C SER A 381 13.98 -3.51 -2.49
N ARG A 382 12.89 -3.44 -3.27
CA ARG A 382 11.72 -2.60 -2.98
C ARG A 382 10.44 -3.33 -3.39
N VAL A 383 9.34 -2.97 -2.77
CA VAL A 383 7.99 -3.38 -3.18
C VAL A 383 7.09 -2.15 -3.23
N GLY A 384 6.21 -2.10 -4.19
CA GLY A 384 5.19 -1.08 -4.33
C GLY A 384 4.02 -1.29 -3.37
N ASP A 385 2.94 -0.62 -3.69
CA ASP A 385 1.66 -0.75 -2.99
C ASP A 385 0.54 -0.78 -4.02
N GLN A 386 -0.43 -1.66 -3.84
CA GLN A 386 -1.56 -1.79 -4.76
C GLN A 386 -2.47 -0.54 -4.79
N TYR A 387 -2.34 0.36 -3.80
CA TYR A 387 -3.09 1.61 -3.72
C TYR A 387 -2.31 2.82 -4.26
N GLY A 388 -1.11 2.60 -4.79
CA GLY A 388 -0.25 3.67 -5.30
C GLY A 388 0.28 4.62 -4.24
N VAL A 389 0.28 4.23 -2.98
CA VAL A 389 0.81 5.07 -1.90
C VAL A 389 2.29 5.24 -2.05
N GLY A 390 2.73 6.49 -2.09
CA GLY A 390 4.12 6.86 -2.26
C GLY A 390 5.05 6.18 -1.28
N ARG A 391 5.79 5.22 -1.77
CA ARG A 391 6.95 4.66 -1.07
C ARG A 391 8.21 5.45 -1.36
N VAL A 392 8.11 6.49 -2.13
CA VAL A 392 9.20 7.40 -2.41
C VAL A 392 9.44 8.24 -1.16
N LEU A 393 10.53 7.96 -0.48
CA LEU A 393 11.05 8.87 0.53
C LEU A 393 11.35 10.19 -0.19
N ARG A 394 10.70 11.28 0.20
CA ARG A 394 11.11 12.62 -0.23
C ARG A 394 12.58 12.76 0.15
N THR A 395 13.43 12.87 -0.84
CA THR A 395 14.78 13.40 -0.60
C THR A 395 14.59 14.77 0.06
N SER A 396 15.21 14.99 1.20
CA SER A 396 15.06 16.14 2.10
C SER A 396 15.64 17.44 1.50
N THR A 397 15.33 17.71 0.23
CA THR A 397 15.75 18.93 -0.47
C THR A 397 14.58 19.45 -1.29
N GLN A 398 13.67 20.11 -0.60
CA GLN A 398 12.91 21.27 -1.11
C GLN A 398 12.40 22.12 0.05
#